data_58fa833cbbb038f13f1c08f20e970e74
#
_entry.id   58fa833cbbb038f13f1c08f20e970e74
#
_cell.length_a   1.000
_cell.length_b   1.000
_cell.length_c   1.000
_cell.angle_alpha   90.00
_cell.angle_beta   90.00
_cell.angle_gamma   90.00
#
_symmetry.space_group_name_H-M   'P 1'
#
loop_
_entity.id
_entity.type
_entity.pdbx_description
1 polymer ?
#
loop_
_entity_poly.entity_id
_entity_poly.type
_entity_poly.pdbx_seq_one_letter_code
_entity_poly.pdbx_strand_id
1 'polypeptide(L)'
;MAGALNGIRVIDLTSMISGPSATMILGDQDAEIIKIENTSVGDYTRIVSTQRSGVSAAYLNNNRNKKSVCIDLKTDDGKRILKKLIETADVIVQNFRPGVMERLGFGYSDVTKISPNVIYVSISGFGFDGPYKNKPVYDPLIQALSGLTTVQAGSDEERPRLVRTILPDKLTGFATAQAITAALFHKAKTGEGQEIKISMLDTVISFLWGSDMGGHTFVGDEFEKETAQSFIDLIYETKDGFISVAVQSDKEWFNLCDAFNKKEWLSDPRFLTAELRHENINERLDLIQTELKNKTS
;
A
#
# COMPACT_ATOMS: atom_id res chain seq x y z
N MET A 1 11.76 27.14 2.37
CA MET A 1 10.30 27.33 2.42
C MET A 1 9.74 26.28 3.37
N ALA A 2 8.78 26.63 4.20
CA ALA A 2 8.10 25.66 5.06
C ALA A 2 7.33 24.66 4.21
N GLY A 3 7.28 23.38 4.63
CA GLY A 3 6.51 22.34 3.94
C GLY A 3 5.01 22.51 4.10
N ALA A 4 4.23 21.72 3.35
CA ALA A 4 2.77 21.83 3.28
C ALA A 4 2.07 21.59 4.62
N LEU A 5 2.65 20.80 5.51
CA LEU A 5 2.11 20.46 6.83
C LEU A 5 2.86 21.14 7.99
N ASN A 6 3.60 22.22 7.70
CA ASN A 6 4.25 23.00 8.76
C ASN A 6 3.23 23.51 9.77
N GLY A 7 3.51 23.32 11.06
CA GLY A 7 2.63 23.68 12.17
C GLY A 7 1.63 22.58 12.58
N ILE A 8 1.50 21.49 11.81
CA ILE A 8 0.69 20.33 12.17
C ILE A 8 1.48 19.42 13.11
N ARG A 9 0.88 19.01 14.23
CA ARG A 9 1.46 18.09 15.20
C ARG A 9 0.74 16.74 15.16
N VAL A 10 1.52 15.66 14.96
CA VAL A 10 1.04 14.28 14.89
C VAL A 10 1.62 13.48 16.05
N ILE A 11 0.76 12.84 16.83
CA ILE A 11 1.14 11.84 17.84
C ILE A 11 1.08 10.46 17.16
N ASP A 12 2.25 9.86 16.99
CA ASP A 12 2.43 8.58 16.32
C ASP A 12 2.59 7.46 17.35
N LEU A 13 1.53 6.67 17.56
CA LEU A 13 1.50 5.48 18.42
C LEU A 13 1.68 4.19 17.63
N THR A 14 2.12 4.30 16.38
CA THR A 14 2.23 3.14 15.48
C THR A 14 3.56 2.40 15.61
N SER A 15 3.57 1.15 15.16
CA SER A 15 4.77 0.32 15.06
C SER A 15 4.78 -0.48 13.76
N MET A 16 5.89 -1.12 13.44
CA MET A 16 6.15 -1.88 12.24
C MET A 16 6.28 -0.97 11.01
N ILE A 17 5.43 -1.13 9.98
CA ILE A 17 5.62 -0.50 8.68
C ILE A 17 4.47 0.44 8.29
N SER A 18 3.23 -0.02 8.26
CA SER A 18 2.09 0.71 7.67
C SER A 18 1.86 2.09 8.32
N GLY A 19 1.70 2.11 9.64
CA GLY A 19 1.55 3.35 10.39
C GLY A 19 2.81 4.24 10.37
N PRO A 20 4.00 3.69 10.69
CA PRO A 20 5.24 4.46 10.61
C PRO A 20 5.52 5.07 9.24
N SER A 21 5.23 4.37 8.13
CA SER A 21 5.39 4.94 6.78
C SER A 21 4.40 6.09 6.52
N ALA A 22 3.16 5.98 7.00
CA ALA A 22 2.19 7.06 6.90
C ALA A 22 2.66 8.33 7.61
N THR A 23 3.07 8.21 8.87
CA THR A 23 3.51 9.36 9.65
C THR A 23 4.86 9.91 9.18
N MET A 24 5.73 9.08 8.61
CA MET A 24 6.94 9.52 7.93
C MET A 24 6.62 10.40 6.70
N ILE A 25 5.65 10.01 5.87
CA ILE A 25 5.21 10.81 4.72
C ILE A 25 4.73 12.21 5.17
N LEU A 26 4.01 12.29 6.29
CA LEU A 26 3.60 13.58 6.86
C LEU A 26 4.79 14.37 7.39
N GLY A 27 5.76 13.70 8.02
CA GLY A 27 7.02 14.32 8.46
C GLY A 27 7.88 14.84 7.31
N ASP A 28 7.89 14.15 6.15
CA ASP A 28 8.56 14.62 4.93
C ASP A 28 7.89 15.89 4.35
N GLN A 29 6.62 16.14 4.73
CA GLN A 29 5.87 17.34 4.39
C GLN A 29 5.92 18.42 5.46
N ASP A 30 6.84 18.30 6.43
CA ASP A 30 7.13 19.26 7.51
C ASP A 30 6.14 19.24 8.69
N ALA A 31 5.35 18.16 8.88
CA ALA A 31 4.61 17.96 10.10
C ALA A 31 5.55 17.59 11.26
N GLU A 32 5.25 18.07 12.47
CA GLU A 32 5.96 17.64 13.68
C GLU A 32 5.44 16.27 14.13
N ILE A 33 6.25 15.24 13.97
CA ILE A 33 5.88 13.88 14.37
C ILE A 33 6.50 13.53 15.72
N ILE A 34 5.68 13.24 16.72
CA ILE A 34 6.10 12.74 18.03
C ILE A 34 5.72 11.26 18.10
N LYS A 35 6.74 10.41 17.94
CA LYS A 35 6.56 8.95 18.00
C LYS A 35 6.65 8.45 19.42
N ILE A 36 5.60 7.80 19.87
CA ILE A 36 5.52 7.18 21.21
C ILE A 36 5.93 5.71 21.08
N GLU A 37 6.95 5.34 21.81
CA GLU A 37 7.50 3.99 21.82
C GLU A 37 7.42 3.37 23.22
N ASN A 38 7.34 2.04 23.28
CA ASN A 38 7.40 1.35 24.57
C ASN A 38 8.82 1.41 25.14
N THR A 39 8.92 1.28 26.47
CA THR A 39 10.18 1.45 27.21
C THR A 39 11.10 0.22 27.13
N SER A 40 10.66 -0.92 26.58
CA SER A 40 11.45 -2.15 26.50
C SER A 40 12.29 -2.23 25.23
N VAL A 41 11.65 -2.32 24.07
CA VAL A 41 12.33 -2.50 22.78
C VAL A 41 12.06 -1.36 21.79
N GLY A 42 11.19 -0.43 22.14
CA GLY A 42 10.71 0.60 21.24
C GLY A 42 9.82 0.01 20.12
N ASP A 43 9.92 0.57 18.93
CA ASP A 43 9.33 -0.02 17.73
C ASP A 43 10.08 -1.31 17.37
N TYR A 44 9.35 -2.39 17.10
CA TYR A 44 9.96 -3.68 16.79
C TYR A 44 10.88 -3.64 15.57
N THR A 45 10.68 -2.72 14.65
CA THR A 45 11.57 -2.53 13.50
C THR A 45 12.98 -2.08 13.91
N ARG A 46 13.22 -1.63 15.15
CA ARG A 46 14.56 -1.33 15.66
C ARG A 46 15.48 -2.54 15.72
N ILE A 47 14.90 -3.73 15.95
CA ILE A 47 15.64 -4.97 16.18
C ILE A 47 15.56 -5.98 15.03
N VAL A 48 14.77 -5.70 13.98
CA VAL A 48 14.65 -6.55 12.79
C VAL A 48 15.32 -5.92 11.58
N SER A 49 15.55 -6.72 10.54
CA SER A 49 16.20 -6.30 9.29
C SER A 49 17.72 -6.06 9.43
N THR A 50 18.34 -5.64 8.34
CA THR A 50 19.78 -5.31 8.29
C THR A 50 20.12 -4.18 9.26
N GLN A 51 21.12 -4.40 10.09
CA GLN A 51 21.55 -3.44 11.10
C GLN A 51 23.00 -2.99 10.87
N ARG A 52 23.27 -1.73 11.22
CA ARG A 52 24.62 -1.18 11.32
C ARG A 52 24.75 -0.40 12.63
N SER A 53 25.74 -0.71 13.45
CA SER A 53 25.98 -0.04 14.74
C SER A 53 24.72 0.02 15.64
N GLY A 54 23.95 -1.07 15.68
CA GLY A 54 22.73 -1.16 16.50
C GLY A 54 21.50 -0.42 15.95
N VAL A 55 21.58 0.10 14.73
CA VAL A 55 20.46 0.81 14.08
C VAL A 55 19.95 0.01 12.89
N SER A 56 18.66 -0.29 12.86
CA SER A 56 18.00 -1.01 11.79
C SER A 56 17.69 -0.12 10.59
N ALA A 57 17.97 -0.60 9.38
CA ALA A 57 17.61 0.09 8.15
C ALA A 57 16.10 0.26 8.01
N ALA A 58 15.30 -0.74 8.41
CA ALA A 58 13.84 -0.65 8.38
C ALA A 58 13.31 0.46 9.27
N TYR A 59 13.89 0.60 10.49
CA TYR A 59 13.52 1.69 11.39
C TYR A 59 13.86 3.06 10.79
N LEU A 60 15.08 3.25 10.33
CA LEU A 60 15.52 4.53 9.76
C LEU A 60 14.66 4.96 8.58
N ASN A 61 14.39 4.04 7.66
CA ASN A 61 13.65 4.34 6.44
C ASN A 61 12.19 4.73 6.68
N ASN A 62 11.56 4.21 7.76
CA ASN A 62 10.16 4.48 8.07
C ASN A 62 9.96 5.49 9.21
N ASN A 63 11.03 5.96 9.85
CA ASN A 63 10.91 6.85 11.01
C ASN A 63 11.79 8.10 10.93
N ARG A 64 12.28 8.45 9.73
CA ARG A 64 12.95 9.74 9.54
C ARG A 64 12.00 10.90 9.83
N ASN A 65 12.54 12.04 10.18
CA ASN A 65 11.81 13.28 10.55
C ASN A 65 10.88 13.14 11.76
N LYS A 66 11.12 12.15 12.63
CA LYS A 66 10.34 11.95 13.85
C LYS A 66 11.16 12.22 15.11
N LYS A 67 10.49 12.75 16.12
CA LYS A 67 11.00 12.83 17.51
C LYS A 67 10.48 11.62 18.27
N SER A 68 11.37 10.77 18.81
CA SER A 68 10.99 9.58 19.57
C SER A 68 10.93 9.88 21.06
N VAL A 69 9.89 9.40 21.73
CA VAL A 69 9.67 9.46 23.16
C VAL A 69 9.29 8.07 23.68
N CYS A 70 10.05 7.56 24.66
CA CYS A 70 9.73 6.28 25.30
C CYS A 70 8.79 6.51 26.46
N ILE A 71 7.59 5.89 26.43
CA ILE A 71 6.55 6.01 27.46
C ILE A 71 5.95 4.64 27.75
N ASP A 72 5.87 4.26 29.03
CA ASP A 72 5.09 3.10 29.43
C ASP A 72 3.62 3.49 29.65
N LEU A 73 2.78 3.22 28.69
CA LEU A 73 1.34 3.53 28.72
C LEU A 73 0.54 2.67 29.73
N LYS A 74 1.17 1.72 30.42
CA LYS A 74 0.55 0.94 31.49
C LYS A 74 0.61 1.67 32.82
N THR A 75 1.50 2.64 32.98
CA THR A 75 1.66 3.43 34.19
C THR A 75 0.79 4.70 34.18
N ASP A 76 0.41 5.18 35.33
CA ASP A 76 -0.37 6.42 35.45
C ASP A 76 0.43 7.64 34.98
N ASP A 77 1.73 7.67 35.25
CA ASP A 77 2.62 8.73 34.75
C ASP A 77 2.72 8.71 33.23
N GLY A 78 2.86 7.54 32.61
CA GLY A 78 2.87 7.40 31.16
C GLY A 78 1.57 7.88 30.52
N LYS A 79 0.43 7.50 31.08
CA LYS A 79 -0.88 7.99 30.66
C LYS A 79 -1.02 9.50 30.82
N ARG A 80 -0.55 10.06 31.91
CA ARG A 80 -0.55 11.50 32.16
C ARG A 80 0.29 12.26 31.13
N ILE A 81 1.44 11.73 30.76
CA ILE A 81 2.32 12.33 29.73
C ILE A 81 1.62 12.26 28.37
N LEU A 82 1.08 11.10 27.98
CA LEU A 82 0.37 10.96 26.71
C LEU A 82 -0.82 11.92 26.61
N LYS A 83 -1.61 12.06 27.70
CA LYS A 83 -2.72 13.01 27.76
C LYS A 83 -2.28 14.43 27.44
N LYS A 84 -1.17 14.90 28.03
CA LYS A 84 -0.62 16.24 27.75
C LYS A 84 -0.16 16.40 26.31
N LEU A 85 0.38 15.36 25.67
CA LEU A 85 0.74 15.39 24.25
C LEU A 85 -0.50 15.47 23.37
N ILE A 86 -1.56 14.75 23.71
CA ILE A 86 -2.86 14.77 23.01
C ILE A 86 -3.50 16.17 23.05
N GLU A 87 -3.38 16.89 24.17
CA GLU A 87 -3.93 18.27 24.30
C GLU A 87 -3.40 19.23 23.22
N THR A 88 -2.25 18.93 22.65
CA THR A 88 -1.60 19.76 21.63
C THR A 88 -1.56 19.13 20.22
N ALA A 89 -2.21 17.99 20.05
CA ALA A 89 -2.18 17.23 18.82
C ALA A 89 -3.25 17.66 17.81
N ASP A 90 -2.89 17.75 16.56
CA ASP A 90 -3.83 17.85 15.44
C ASP A 90 -4.31 16.48 14.99
N VAL A 91 -3.39 15.50 15.02
CA VAL A 91 -3.61 14.14 14.53
C VAL A 91 -3.05 13.13 15.52
N ILE A 92 -3.78 12.05 15.74
CA ILE A 92 -3.31 10.86 16.47
C ILE A 92 -3.42 9.66 15.53
N VAL A 93 -2.33 8.90 15.40
CA VAL A 93 -2.30 7.69 14.57
C VAL A 93 -1.89 6.49 15.41
N GLN A 94 -2.67 5.42 15.33
CA GLN A 94 -2.39 4.18 16.05
C GLN A 94 -2.67 2.95 15.18
N ASN A 95 -1.94 1.85 15.40
CA ASN A 95 -2.17 0.56 14.75
C ASN A 95 -2.15 -0.61 15.73
N PHE A 96 -2.61 -0.37 16.96
CA PHE A 96 -2.87 -1.44 17.92
C PHE A 96 -4.05 -2.31 17.48
N ARG A 97 -4.10 -3.52 18.02
CA ARG A 97 -5.28 -4.37 17.81
C ARG A 97 -6.54 -3.67 18.32
N PRO A 98 -7.70 -3.87 17.68
CA PRO A 98 -8.96 -3.28 18.12
C PRO A 98 -9.22 -3.47 19.61
N GLY A 99 -9.70 -2.44 20.28
CA GLY A 99 -9.97 -2.43 21.72
C GLY A 99 -8.77 -2.17 22.63
N VAL A 100 -7.54 -2.09 22.13
CA VAL A 100 -6.37 -1.81 22.97
C VAL A 100 -6.35 -0.37 23.46
N MET A 101 -6.57 0.58 22.55
CA MET A 101 -6.57 2.01 22.90
C MET A 101 -7.71 2.35 23.85
N GLU A 102 -8.87 1.76 23.67
CA GLU A 102 -10.03 1.89 24.56
C GLU A 102 -9.70 1.40 25.98
N ARG A 103 -9.06 0.22 26.11
CA ARG A 103 -8.63 -0.31 27.42
C ARG A 103 -7.56 0.53 28.09
N LEU A 104 -6.74 1.24 27.34
CA LEU A 104 -5.75 2.19 27.86
C LEU A 104 -6.38 3.52 28.29
N GLY A 105 -7.65 3.79 27.90
CA GLY A 105 -8.36 5.05 28.14
C GLY A 105 -8.04 6.13 27.11
N PHE A 106 -7.63 5.73 25.89
CA PHE A 106 -7.30 6.61 24.78
C PHE A 106 -8.00 6.19 23.48
N GLY A 107 -9.19 5.56 23.57
CA GLY A 107 -10.06 5.39 22.41
C GLY A 107 -10.56 6.73 21.86
N TYR A 108 -11.14 6.71 20.67
CA TYR A 108 -11.64 7.96 20.03
C TYR A 108 -12.53 8.79 20.96
N SER A 109 -13.50 8.15 21.61
CA SER A 109 -14.42 8.83 22.55
C SER A 109 -13.74 9.41 23.80
N ASP A 110 -12.58 8.87 24.20
CA ASP A 110 -11.82 9.40 25.34
C ASP A 110 -10.94 10.57 24.89
N VAL A 111 -10.32 10.42 23.73
CA VAL A 111 -9.42 11.43 23.16
C VAL A 111 -10.20 12.71 22.77
N THR A 112 -11.41 12.59 22.25
CA THR A 112 -12.27 13.76 21.93
C THR A 112 -12.71 14.57 23.14
N LYS A 113 -12.71 13.98 24.34
CA LYS A 113 -12.92 14.73 25.61
C LYS A 113 -11.71 15.60 25.95
N ILE A 114 -10.52 15.24 25.48
CA ILE A 114 -9.26 15.96 25.73
C ILE A 114 -9.02 16.98 24.62
N SER A 115 -9.19 16.57 23.36
CA SER A 115 -9.00 17.37 22.15
C SER A 115 -10.20 17.17 21.21
N PRO A 116 -11.26 18.01 21.31
CA PRO A 116 -12.52 17.78 20.59
C PRO A 116 -12.40 17.75 19.06
N ASN A 117 -11.44 18.49 18.51
CA ASN A 117 -11.24 18.64 17.08
C ASN A 117 -10.04 17.87 16.54
N VAL A 118 -9.61 16.81 17.26
CA VAL A 118 -8.51 15.96 16.82
C VAL A 118 -8.93 15.06 15.66
N ILE A 119 -8.01 14.79 14.76
CA ILE A 119 -8.15 13.72 13.76
C ILE A 119 -7.58 12.46 14.39
N TYR A 120 -8.43 11.44 14.60
CA TYR A 120 -8.04 10.18 15.23
C TYR A 120 -8.03 9.06 14.21
N VAL A 121 -6.86 8.45 13.99
CA VAL A 121 -6.64 7.47 12.93
C VAL A 121 -6.32 6.10 13.50
N SER A 122 -7.10 5.13 13.11
CA SER A 122 -6.94 3.72 13.50
C SER A 122 -6.65 2.87 12.27
N ILE A 123 -5.52 2.14 12.29
CA ILE A 123 -5.14 1.20 11.22
C ILE A 123 -5.29 -0.22 11.77
N SER A 124 -5.98 -1.08 11.04
CA SER A 124 -6.14 -2.49 11.38
C SER A 124 -5.92 -3.39 10.16
N GLY A 125 -5.71 -4.70 10.38
CA GLY A 125 -5.55 -5.64 9.28
C GLY A 125 -6.84 -5.89 8.51
N PHE A 126 -7.93 -6.15 9.25
CA PHE A 126 -9.20 -6.62 8.70
C PHE A 126 -10.39 -5.70 9.00
N GLY A 127 -10.12 -4.44 9.33
CA GLY A 127 -11.18 -3.52 9.75
C GLY A 127 -11.55 -3.67 11.24
N PHE A 128 -12.64 -3.04 11.62
CA PHE A 128 -13.10 -2.94 13.01
C PHE A 128 -14.37 -3.75 13.27
N ASP A 129 -14.95 -4.30 12.22
CA ASP A 129 -16.15 -5.13 12.20
C ASP A 129 -15.87 -6.49 11.57
N GLY A 130 -16.85 -7.37 11.58
CA GLY A 130 -16.78 -8.68 10.95
C GLY A 130 -15.98 -9.74 11.75
N PRO A 131 -15.92 -10.98 11.20
CA PRO A 131 -15.40 -12.16 11.93
C PRO A 131 -13.88 -12.14 12.11
N TYR A 132 -13.15 -11.36 11.33
CA TYR A 132 -11.69 -11.33 11.34
C TYR A 132 -11.08 -10.14 12.11
N LYS A 133 -11.91 -9.23 12.65
CA LYS A 133 -11.43 -8.00 13.30
C LYS A 133 -10.36 -8.22 14.38
N ASN A 134 -10.41 -9.35 15.07
CA ASN A 134 -9.47 -9.67 16.16
C ASN A 134 -8.32 -10.61 15.73
N LYS A 135 -8.30 -11.07 14.47
CA LYS A 135 -7.23 -11.95 14.00
C LYS A 135 -5.90 -11.19 13.88
N PRO A 136 -4.79 -11.81 14.31
CA PRO A 136 -3.48 -11.26 14.02
C PRO A 136 -3.22 -11.26 12.51
N VAL A 137 -2.53 -10.25 12.04
CA VAL A 137 -2.24 -10.08 10.61
C VAL A 137 -0.82 -9.57 10.40
N TYR A 138 -0.25 -10.04 9.30
CA TYR A 138 0.95 -9.50 8.70
C TYR A 138 0.74 -9.41 7.18
N ASP A 139 1.54 -8.61 6.52
CA ASP A 139 1.51 -8.36 5.08
C ASP A 139 1.22 -9.59 4.20
N PRO A 140 1.93 -10.75 4.33
CA PRO A 140 1.67 -11.92 3.48
C PRO A 140 0.24 -12.47 3.58
N LEU A 141 -0.41 -12.33 4.74
CA LEU A 141 -1.79 -12.78 4.91
C LEU A 141 -2.77 -11.86 4.17
N ILE A 142 -2.51 -10.57 4.15
CA ILE A 142 -3.31 -9.62 3.37
C ILE A 142 -3.10 -9.86 1.87
N GLN A 143 -1.87 -10.09 1.42
CA GLN A 143 -1.61 -10.44 0.02
C GLN A 143 -2.42 -11.66 -0.42
N ALA A 144 -2.46 -12.72 0.42
CA ALA A 144 -3.19 -13.94 0.12
C ALA A 144 -4.73 -13.73 0.10
N LEU A 145 -5.27 -13.01 1.11
CA LEU A 145 -6.71 -12.84 1.27
C LEU A 145 -7.33 -11.81 0.33
N SER A 146 -6.54 -10.88 -0.19
CA SER A 146 -7.00 -9.86 -1.14
C SER A 146 -7.05 -10.35 -2.60
N GLY A 147 -6.55 -11.54 -2.91
CA GLY A 147 -6.39 -12.01 -4.28
C GLY A 147 -5.09 -11.56 -4.97
N LEU A 148 -4.30 -10.69 -4.35
CA LEU A 148 -3.04 -10.17 -4.93
C LEU A 148 -2.07 -11.30 -5.33
N THR A 149 -2.05 -12.40 -4.58
CA THR A 149 -1.18 -13.55 -4.87
C THR A 149 -1.58 -14.31 -6.13
N THR A 150 -2.87 -14.31 -6.46
CA THR A 150 -3.41 -14.92 -7.69
C THR A 150 -3.12 -14.02 -8.88
N VAL A 151 -3.37 -12.72 -8.74
CA VAL A 151 -2.99 -11.71 -9.76
C VAL A 151 -1.49 -11.81 -10.07
N GLN A 152 -0.62 -11.90 -9.04
CA GLN A 152 0.83 -12.05 -9.21
C GLN A 152 1.23 -13.37 -9.86
N ALA A 153 0.42 -14.42 -9.74
CA ALA A 153 0.69 -15.70 -10.39
C ALA A 153 0.47 -15.66 -11.91
N GLY A 154 -0.37 -14.74 -12.38
CA GLY A 154 -0.67 -14.55 -13.79
C GLY A 154 -1.91 -15.31 -14.28
N SER A 155 -2.44 -16.25 -13.50
CA SER A 155 -3.71 -16.94 -13.78
C SER A 155 -4.29 -17.55 -12.50
N ASP A 156 -5.58 -17.87 -12.51
CA ASP A 156 -6.29 -18.50 -11.38
C ASP A 156 -5.93 -19.99 -11.23
N GLU A 157 -5.32 -20.59 -12.24
CA GLU A 157 -4.91 -22.00 -12.25
C GLU A 157 -3.48 -22.19 -11.76
N GLU A 158 -2.67 -21.13 -11.79
CA GLU A 158 -1.29 -21.16 -11.35
C GLU A 158 -1.17 -21.11 -9.82
N ARG A 159 -0.05 -21.62 -9.30
CA ARG A 159 0.23 -21.53 -7.87
C ARG A 159 0.33 -20.06 -7.43
N PRO A 160 -0.51 -19.59 -6.49
CA PRO A 160 -0.45 -18.23 -5.98
C PRO A 160 0.95 -17.85 -5.49
N ARG A 161 1.42 -16.64 -5.77
CA ARG A 161 2.75 -16.14 -5.45
C ARG A 161 2.68 -14.81 -4.72
N LEU A 162 3.48 -14.67 -3.66
CA LEU A 162 3.64 -13.37 -3.01
C LEU A 162 4.40 -12.41 -3.91
N VAL A 163 3.95 -11.17 -3.97
CA VAL A 163 4.78 -10.07 -4.46
C VAL A 163 5.99 -9.92 -3.53
N ARG A 164 7.21 -9.86 -4.07
CA ARG A 164 8.47 -9.83 -3.30
C ARG A 164 8.73 -8.45 -2.66
N THR A 165 7.69 -7.84 -2.12
CA THR A 165 7.74 -6.62 -1.30
C THR A 165 6.56 -6.63 -0.34
N ILE A 166 6.66 -5.91 0.75
CA ILE A 166 5.56 -5.69 1.70
C ILE A 166 4.59 -4.63 1.14
N LEU A 167 3.86 -5.00 0.06
CA LEU A 167 2.97 -4.09 -0.66
C LEU A 167 1.77 -3.63 0.16
N PRO A 168 1.00 -4.52 0.83
CA PRO A 168 -0.10 -4.13 1.72
C PRO A 168 0.27 -3.09 2.75
N ASP A 169 1.39 -3.28 3.46
CA ASP A 169 1.84 -2.32 4.47
C ASP A 169 2.14 -0.94 3.86
N LYS A 170 2.88 -0.91 2.77
CA LYS A 170 3.25 0.35 2.09
C LYS A 170 2.03 1.07 1.54
N LEU A 171 1.14 0.33 0.85
CA LEU A 171 -0.07 0.88 0.29
C LEU A 171 -0.99 1.45 1.37
N THR A 172 -1.15 0.72 2.48
CA THR A 172 -1.88 1.19 3.66
C THR A 172 -1.27 2.47 4.23
N GLY A 173 0.07 2.58 4.24
CA GLY A 173 0.76 3.79 4.66
C GLY A 173 0.41 5.00 3.78
N PHE A 174 0.43 4.84 2.46
CA PHE A 174 0.02 5.89 1.51
C PHE A 174 -1.45 6.27 1.67
N ALA A 175 -2.35 5.28 1.74
CA ALA A 175 -3.78 5.52 1.93
C ALA A 175 -4.06 6.26 3.24
N THR A 176 -3.36 5.88 4.32
CA THR A 176 -3.48 6.55 5.63
C THR A 176 -3.00 8.01 5.56
N ALA A 177 -1.85 8.26 4.94
CA ALA A 177 -1.34 9.63 4.79
C ALA A 177 -2.29 10.50 3.94
N GLN A 178 -2.85 9.94 2.86
CA GLN A 178 -3.85 10.61 2.02
C GLN A 178 -5.12 10.93 2.82
N ALA A 179 -5.66 9.99 3.59
CA ALA A 179 -6.84 10.19 4.41
C ALA A 179 -6.62 11.28 5.48
N ILE A 180 -5.43 11.29 6.11
CA ILE A 180 -5.06 12.34 7.08
C ILE A 180 -5.02 13.71 6.41
N THR A 181 -4.39 13.84 5.24
CA THR A 181 -4.30 15.14 4.55
C THR A 181 -5.67 15.64 4.11
N ALA A 182 -6.57 14.75 3.67
CA ALA A 182 -7.96 15.11 3.37
C ALA A 182 -8.72 15.58 4.62
N ALA A 183 -8.53 14.91 5.76
CA ALA A 183 -9.13 15.29 7.03
C ALA A 183 -8.57 16.62 7.57
N LEU A 184 -7.27 16.88 7.41
CA LEU A 184 -6.65 18.17 7.75
C LEU A 184 -7.24 19.31 6.91
N PHE A 185 -7.46 19.07 5.62
CA PHE A 185 -8.12 20.03 4.75
C PHE A 185 -9.57 20.31 5.17
N HIS A 186 -10.33 19.25 5.55
CA HIS A 186 -11.66 19.42 6.12
C HIS A 186 -11.61 20.24 7.42
N LYS A 187 -10.74 19.87 8.34
CA LYS A 187 -10.54 20.58 9.61
C LYS A 187 -10.18 22.06 9.41
N ALA A 188 -9.33 22.36 8.43
CA ALA A 188 -8.96 23.74 8.11
C ALA A 188 -10.15 24.59 7.62
N LYS A 189 -11.15 23.97 6.98
CA LYS A 189 -12.37 24.65 6.49
C LYS A 189 -13.49 24.76 7.52
N THR A 190 -13.65 23.74 8.37
CA THR A 190 -14.81 23.59 9.25
C THR A 190 -14.47 23.79 10.73
N GLY A 191 -13.19 23.60 11.10
CA GLY A 191 -12.76 23.52 12.48
C GLY A 191 -12.99 22.13 13.12
N GLU A 192 -13.58 21.17 12.40
CA GLU A 192 -14.00 19.87 12.94
C GLU A 192 -12.98 18.79 12.66
N GLY A 193 -12.62 18.02 13.70
CA GLY A 193 -11.86 16.78 13.58
C GLY A 193 -12.76 15.60 13.18
N GLN A 194 -12.16 14.44 12.97
CA GLN A 194 -12.92 13.22 12.64
C GLN A 194 -12.18 11.94 12.99
N GLU A 195 -12.92 10.83 13.09
CA GLU A 195 -12.37 9.49 13.20
C GLU A 195 -12.12 8.92 11.80
N ILE A 196 -10.92 8.36 11.59
CA ILE A 196 -10.52 7.65 10.37
C ILE A 196 -10.20 6.22 10.72
N LYS A 197 -10.83 5.29 10.03
CA LYS A 197 -10.60 3.85 10.16
C LYS A 197 -10.06 3.29 8.86
N ILE A 198 -8.86 2.72 8.89
CA ILE A 198 -8.19 2.14 7.72
C ILE A 198 -8.06 0.63 7.95
N SER A 199 -8.51 -0.14 6.98
CA SER A 199 -8.30 -1.59 6.88
C SER A 199 -7.25 -1.88 5.82
N MET A 200 -6.24 -2.68 6.16
CA MET A 200 -5.22 -3.10 5.18
C MET A 200 -5.86 -3.92 4.06
N LEU A 201 -6.77 -4.84 4.41
CA LEU A 201 -7.46 -5.68 3.42
C LEU A 201 -8.27 -4.83 2.43
N ASP A 202 -9.11 -3.92 2.94
CA ASP A 202 -9.94 -3.07 2.09
C ASP A 202 -9.10 -2.15 1.21
N THR A 203 -7.98 -1.66 1.74
CA THR A 203 -7.04 -0.83 0.98
C THR A 203 -6.47 -1.59 -0.22
N VAL A 204 -6.04 -2.86 -0.03
CA VAL A 204 -5.49 -3.67 -1.12
C VAL A 204 -6.57 -4.07 -2.11
N ILE A 205 -7.75 -4.49 -1.65
CA ILE A 205 -8.88 -4.81 -2.53
C ILE A 205 -9.28 -3.58 -3.36
N SER A 206 -9.38 -2.41 -2.74
CA SER A 206 -9.69 -1.15 -3.46
C SER A 206 -8.64 -0.82 -4.52
N PHE A 207 -7.37 -1.08 -4.23
CA PHE A 207 -6.28 -0.89 -5.20
C PHE A 207 -6.41 -1.84 -6.41
N LEU A 208 -6.69 -3.13 -6.16
CA LEU A 208 -6.87 -4.13 -7.21
C LEU A 208 -8.15 -3.91 -8.03
N TRP A 209 -9.17 -3.28 -7.42
CA TRP A 209 -10.48 -3.10 -8.08
C TRP A 209 -10.41 -2.20 -9.31
N GLY A 210 -9.44 -1.31 -9.39
CA GLY A 210 -9.29 -0.38 -10.51
C GLY A 210 -9.01 -1.01 -11.86
N SER A 211 -8.39 -2.20 -11.91
CA SER A 211 -8.09 -2.92 -13.15
C SER A 211 -8.15 -4.44 -13.01
N ASP A 212 -7.69 -4.99 -11.89
CA ASP A 212 -7.41 -6.42 -11.78
C ASP A 212 -8.65 -7.25 -11.36
N MET A 213 -9.71 -6.58 -10.91
CA MET A 213 -10.97 -7.19 -10.45
C MET A 213 -12.16 -6.88 -11.36
N GLY A 214 -11.91 -6.56 -12.64
CA GLY A 214 -12.95 -6.20 -13.62
C GLY A 214 -14.04 -7.27 -13.73
N GLY A 215 -13.69 -8.54 -13.80
CA GLY A 215 -14.62 -9.67 -13.87
C GLY A 215 -15.52 -9.84 -12.65
N HIS A 216 -15.26 -9.14 -11.54
CA HIS A 216 -16.09 -9.14 -10.33
C HIS A 216 -16.96 -7.88 -10.19
N THR A 217 -16.90 -6.96 -11.14
CA THR A 217 -17.60 -5.66 -11.07
C THR A 217 -19.09 -5.80 -11.34
N PHE A 218 -19.47 -6.66 -12.29
CA PHE A 218 -20.86 -6.89 -12.63
C PHE A 218 -21.40 -8.13 -11.89
N VAL A 219 -22.63 -8.01 -11.38
CA VAL A 219 -23.31 -9.08 -10.67
C VAL A 219 -24.42 -9.66 -11.57
N GLY A 220 -24.46 -10.97 -11.76
CA GLY A 220 -25.43 -11.67 -12.58
C GLY A 220 -24.76 -12.69 -13.51
N ASP A 221 -25.57 -13.56 -14.13
CA ASP A 221 -25.10 -14.57 -15.09
C ASP A 221 -25.20 -14.09 -16.55
N GLU A 222 -25.55 -12.82 -16.75
CA GLU A 222 -25.81 -12.19 -18.06
C GLU A 222 -24.52 -11.74 -18.77
N PHE A 223 -23.40 -11.73 -18.05
CA PHE A 223 -22.12 -11.28 -18.54
C PHE A 223 -21.10 -12.42 -18.52
N GLU A 224 -20.33 -12.55 -19.58
CA GLU A 224 -19.12 -13.37 -19.52
C GLU A 224 -18.20 -12.80 -18.44
N LYS A 225 -17.89 -13.62 -17.44
CA LYS A 225 -16.92 -13.24 -16.39
C LYS A 225 -15.55 -13.19 -17.06
N GLU A 226 -15.04 -11.99 -17.21
CA GLU A 226 -13.62 -11.83 -17.51
C GLU A 226 -12.82 -12.59 -16.46
N THR A 227 -11.92 -13.46 -16.90
CA THR A 227 -10.86 -13.97 -16.02
C THR A 227 -10.10 -12.79 -15.43
N ALA A 228 -9.70 -12.89 -14.16
CA ALA A 228 -8.84 -11.87 -13.55
C ALA A 228 -7.72 -11.56 -14.54
N GLN A 229 -7.51 -10.29 -14.85
CA GLN A 229 -6.54 -9.92 -15.88
C GLN A 229 -5.21 -10.58 -15.56
N SER A 230 -4.92 -11.65 -16.28
CA SER A 230 -3.58 -12.19 -16.31
C SER A 230 -2.70 -11.09 -16.86
N PHE A 231 -1.79 -10.59 -16.05
CA PHE A 231 -0.79 -9.67 -16.54
C PHE A 231 0.01 -10.45 -17.56
N ILE A 232 -0.19 -10.10 -18.82
CA ILE A 232 0.60 -10.64 -19.91
C ILE A 232 2.04 -10.29 -19.59
N ASP A 233 2.89 -11.29 -19.39
CA ASP A 233 4.30 -11.05 -19.11
C ASP A 233 4.94 -10.47 -20.37
N LEU A 234 5.21 -9.16 -20.33
CA LEU A 234 5.84 -8.41 -21.40
C LEU A 234 7.36 -8.31 -21.24
N ILE A 235 7.95 -9.18 -20.41
CA ILE A 235 9.40 -9.30 -20.23
C ILE A 235 9.93 -10.42 -21.12
N TYR A 236 10.83 -10.06 -22.00
CA TYR A 236 11.43 -10.98 -22.99
C TYR A 236 12.92 -11.18 -22.70
N GLU A 237 13.40 -12.41 -22.92
CA GLU A 237 14.82 -12.72 -22.88
C GLU A 237 15.52 -12.15 -24.12
N THR A 238 16.68 -11.57 -23.91
CA THR A 238 17.61 -11.14 -24.95
C THR A 238 18.91 -11.95 -24.85
N LYS A 239 19.85 -11.71 -25.76
CA LYS A 239 21.17 -12.39 -25.74
C LYS A 239 21.96 -12.12 -24.46
N ASP A 240 21.79 -10.99 -23.83
CA ASP A 240 22.59 -10.48 -22.71
C ASP A 240 21.77 -10.03 -21.48
N GLY A 241 20.45 -10.21 -21.49
CA GLY A 241 19.59 -9.82 -20.39
C GLY A 241 18.11 -9.95 -20.68
N PHE A 242 17.34 -8.93 -20.31
CA PHE A 242 15.90 -8.88 -20.47
C PHE A 242 15.46 -7.49 -20.94
N ILE A 243 14.38 -7.45 -21.72
CA ILE A 243 13.74 -6.21 -22.16
C ILE A 243 12.22 -6.31 -22.01
N SER A 244 11.56 -5.21 -21.69
CA SER A 244 10.09 -5.14 -21.74
C SER A 244 9.64 -4.49 -23.04
N VAL A 245 8.73 -5.15 -23.77
CA VAL A 245 8.15 -4.64 -25.01
C VAL A 245 6.63 -4.69 -24.92
N ALA A 246 5.99 -3.52 -24.95
CA ALA A 246 4.54 -3.37 -24.97
C ALA A 246 4.08 -2.83 -26.32
N VAL A 247 3.07 -3.48 -26.92
CA VAL A 247 2.44 -3.09 -28.18
C VAL A 247 0.92 -3.16 -28.01
N GLN A 248 0.26 -2.03 -28.01
CA GLN A 248 -1.19 -1.92 -27.79
C GLN A 248 -1.93 -1.41 -29.05
N SER A 249 -1.34 -0.44 -29.77
CA SER A 249 -1.95 0.18 -30.95
C SER A 249 -1.45 -0.43 -32.27
N ASP A 250 -2.24 -0.26 -33.34
CA ASP A 250 -1.84 -0.68 -34.70
C ASP A 250 -0.55 0.00 -35.13
N LYS A 251 -0.35 1.25 -34.76
CA LYS A 251 0.90 1.99 -35.10
C LYS A 251 2.11 1.37 -34.42
N GLU A 252 1.98 0.97 -33.14
CA GLU A 252 3.07 0.33 -32.40
C GLU A 252 3.36 -1.06 -32.96
N TRP A 253 2.32 -1.82 -33.36
CA TRP A 253 2.48 -3.10 -34.01
C TRP A 253 3.23 -2.94 -35.36
N PHE A 254 2.82 -1.98 -36.18
CA PHE A 254 3.53 -1.65 -37.42
C PHE A 254 5.01 -1.32 -37.18
N ASN A 255 5.28 -0.46 -36.18
CA ASN A 255 6.64 -0.05 -35.86
C ASN A 255 7.50 -1.22 -35.33
N LEU A 256 6.91 -2.12 -34.57
CA LEU A 256 7.60 -3.32 -34.10
C LEU A 256 7.95 -4.25 -35.27
N CYS A 257 6.99 -4.51 -36.13
CA CYS A 257 7.22 -5.32 -37.35
C CYS A 257 8.31 -4.72 -38.23
N ASP A 258 8.34 -3.39 -38.39
CA ASP A 258 9.38 -2.70 -39.16
C ASP A 258 10.75 -2.80 -38.47
N ALA A 259 10.81 -2.59 -37.14
CA ALA A 259 12.04 -2.70 -36.33
C ALA A 259 12.66 -4.10 -36.37
N PHE A 260 11.83 -5.14 -36.46
CA PHE A 260 12.28 -6.53 -36.63
C PHE A 260 12.52 -6.95 -38.06
N ASN A 261 12.15 -6.08 -39.04
CA ASN A 261 12.12 -6.40 -40.47
C ASN A 261 11.22 -7.60 -40.78
N LYS A 262 10.05 -7.66 -40.12
CA LYS A 262 9.06 -8.74 -40.20
C LYS A 262 7.74 -8.22 -40.76
N LYS A 263 7.75 -7.65 -41.94
CA LYS A 263 6.56 -7.07 -42.60
C LYS A 263 5.49 -8.13 -42.89
N GLU A 264 5.87 -9.39 -43.03
CA GLU A 264 4.97 -10.53 -43.17
C GLU A 264 3.99 -10.68 -42.00
N TRP A 265 4.34 -10.25 -40.77
CA TRP A 265 3.45 -10.29 -39.63
C TRP A 265 2.27 -9.34 -39.77
N LEU A 266 2.40 -8.27 -40.58
CA LEU A 266 1.30 -7.34 -40.83
C LEU A 266 0.17 -7.95 -41.68
N SER A 267 0.46 -9.02 -42.41
CA SER A 267 -0.52 -9.76 -43.24
C SER A 267 -0.92 -11.09 -42.64
N ASP A 268 -0.43 -11.44 -41.42
CA ASP A 268 -0.82 -12.67 -40.72
C ASP A 268 -2.25 -12.53 -40.24
N PRO A 269 -3.16 -13.46 -40.61
CA PRO A 269 -4.57 -13.38 -40.20
C PRO A 269 -4.81 -13.30 -38.67
N ARG A 270 -3.89 -13.81 -37.88
CA ARG A 270 -3.96 -13.79 -36.39
C ARG A 270 -3.72 -12.40 -35.80
N PHE A 271 -3.10 -11.47 -36.57
CA PHE A 271 -2.60 -10.20 -36.04
C PHE A 271 -3.09 -8.96 -36.79
N LEU A 272 -4.07 -9.10 -37.68
CA LEU A 272 -4.57 -8.02 -38.55
C LEU A 272 -5.19 -6.86 -37.76
N THR A 273 -5.90 -7.14 -36.68
CA THR A 273 -6.56 -6.14 -35.81
C THR A 273 -6.09 -6.24 -34.36
N ALA A 274 -6.36 -5.20 -33.58
CA ALA A 274 -6.03 -5.23 -32.14
C ALA A 274 -6.75 -6.38 -31.40
N GLU A 275 -8.01 -6.66 -31.76
CA GLU A 275 -8.78 -7.77 -31.19
C GLU A 275 -8.14 -9.12 -31.52
N LEU A 276 -7.80 -9.36 -32.79
CA LEU A 276 -7.14 -10.60 -33.22
C LEU A 276 -5.78 -10.79 -32.55
N ARG A 277 -5.02 -9.69 -32.34
CA ARG A 277 -3.74 -9.74 -31.62
C ARG A 277 -3.93 -10.04 -30.13
N HIS A 278 -5.08 -9.69 -29.57
CA HIS A 278 -5.44 -10.04 -28.19
C HIS A 278 -5.88 -11.50 -28.09
N GLU A 279 -6.75 -11.96 -28.98
CA GLU A 279 -7.18 -13.35 -29.04
C GLU A 279 -6.02 -14.34 -29.23
N ASN A 280 -5.01 -13.95 -30.04
CA ASN A 280 -3.81 -14.76 -30.30
C ASN A 280 -2.59 -14.25 -29.54
N ILE A 281 -2.79 -13.92 -28.25
CA ILE A 281 -1.77 -13.24 -27.45
C ILE A 281 -0.52 -14.10 -27.25
N ASN A 282 -0.68 -15.39 -26.95
CA ASN A 282 0.45 -16.29 -26.68
C ASN A 282 1.32 -16.46 -27.92
N GLU A 283 0.72 -16.67 -29.08
CA GLU A 283 1.44 -16.77 -30.36
C GLU A 283 2.18 -15.47 -30.70
N ARG A 284 1.59 -14.32 -30.38
CA ARG A 284 2.24 -13.01 -30.54
C ARG A 284 3.46 -12.86 -29.64
N LEU A 285 3.32 -13.25 -28.35
CA LEU A 285 4.42 -13.20 -27.39
C LEU A 285 5.57 -14.10 -27.80
N ASP A 286 5.28 -15.34 -28.25
CA ASP A 286 6.27 -16.30 -28.72
C ASP A 286 7.02 -15.81 -29.97
N LEU A 287 6.32 -15.17 -30.90
CA LEU A 287 6.95 -14.56 -32.09
C LEU A 287 7.93 -13.45 -31.67
N ILE A 288 7.51 -12.55 -30.79
CA ILE A 288 8.36 -11.46 -30.30
C ILE A 288 9.56 -12.03 -29.53
N GLN A 289 9.35 -13.02 -28.67
CA GLN A 289 10.41 -13.68 -27.93
C GLN A 289 11.46 -14.32 -28.84
N THR A 290 11.00 -14.98 -29.89
CA THR A 290 11.89 -15.63 -30.87
C THR A 290 12.84 -14.62 -31.53
N GLU A 291 12.35 -13.44 -31.88
CA GLU A 291 13.18 -12.39 -32.48
C GLU A 291 14.11 -11.71 -31.48
N LEU A 292 13.64 -11.48 -30.24
CA LEU A 292 14.42 -10.80 -29.22
C LEU A 292 15.57 -11.64 -28.65
N LYS A 293 15.42 -12.97 -28.61
CA LYS A 293 16.42 -13.87 -28.04
C LYS A 293 17.82 -13.71 -28.65
N ASN A 294 17.91 -13.26 -29.90
CA ASN A 294 19.16 -13.09 -30.62
C ASN A 294 19.64 -11.62 -30.68
N LYS A 295 18.92 -10.70 -30.04
CA LYS A 295 19.27 -9.28 -29.97
C LYS A 295 19.85 -8.94 -28.59
N THR A 296 20.60 -7.88 -28.51
CA THR A 296 21.04 -7.30 -27.22
C THR A 296 19.98 -6.39 -26.64
N SER A 297 19.99 -6.25 -25.30
CA SER A 297 19.08 -5.37 -24.56
C SER A 297 19.30 -3.89 -24.86
#